data_acfad11a4f29b3d5b4cf6657271f6319
#
_entry.id   acfad11a4f29b3d5b4cf6657271f6319
#
_cell.length_a   1.000
_cell.length_b   1.000
_cell.length_c   1.000
_cell.angle_alpha   90.00
_cell.angle_beta   90.00
_cell.angle_gamma   90.00
#
_symmetry.space_group_name_H-M   'P 1'
#
loop_
_entity.id
_entity.type
_entity.pdbx_description
1 polymer ?
#
loop_
_entity_poly.entity_id
_entity_poly.type
_entity_poly.pdbx_seq_one_letter_code
_entity_poly.pdbx_strand_id
1 'polypeptide(L)'
;MIKITGIKTFDLRFPTSDYLDGSDAMNPDPDYSAAYIILVTDAGLEGHGLTFTIGRGNELCISAFKALEPLILGLDLSWITHDMGRFWRHLTGDSQLRWVGPDKGILHLATGAVVNAVWDLWGKYEKKPVWQLVYDMSPKEIVRLIDFRYLTDALKPEEALEILENSSADKKNRLSIL
;
A
#
# COMPACT_ATOMS: atom_id res chain seq x y z
N MET A 1 7.37 -20.94 -0.84
CA MET A 1 6.33 -19.98 -0.38
C MET A 1 6.96 -19.14 0.70
N ILE A 2 6.78 -17.82 0.65
CA ILE A 2 7.34 -16.89 1.63
C ILE A 2 6.20 -16.35 2.48
N LYS A 3 6.33 -16.42 3.80
CA LYS A 3 5.30 -15.99 4.74
C LYS A 3 5.74 -14.76 5.52
N ILE A 4 4.81 -13.86 5.76
CA ILE A 4 5.01 -12.74 6.67
C ILE A 4 4.97 -13.27 8.10
N THR A 5 6.06 -13.06 8.85
CA THR A 5 6.24 -13.59 10.20
C THR A 5 6.22 -12.53 11.29
N GLY A 6 6.30 -11.26 10.92
CA GLY A 6 6.29 -10.16 11.88
C GLY A 6 6.21 -8.80 11.21
N ILE A 7 5.98 -7.79 12.05
CA ILE A 7 6.10 -6.39 11.68
C ILE A 7 7.08 -5.68 12.63
N LYS A 8 7.77 -4.65 12.10
CA LYS A 8 8.49 -3.65 12.90
C LYS A 8 7.89 -2.30 12.57
N THR A 9 7.73 -1.43 13.56
CA THR A 9 7.10 -0.11 13.36
C THR A 9 7.97 0.99 13.96
N PHE A 10 8.03 2.14 13.29
CA PHE A 10 8.84 3.28 13.71
C PHE A 10 8.04 4.57 13.59
N ASP A 11 8.04 5.35 14.67
CA ASP A 11 7.52 6.71 14.71
C ASP A 11 8.68 7.66 14.36
N LEU A 12 8.73 8.10 13.10
CA LEU A 12 9.80 8.97 12.59
C LEU A 12 9.30 10.40 12.57
N ARG A 13 9.95 11.27 13.35
CA ARG A 13 9.57 12.67 13.49
C ARG A 13 10.70 13.59 13.09
N PHE A 14 10.35 14.63 12.35
CA PHE A 14 11.29 15.67 11.92
C PHE A 14 10.74 17.03 12.37
N PRO A 15 11.46 17.78 13.23
CA PRO A 15 10.96 19.04 13.80
C PRO A 15 11.08 20.20 12.78
N THR A 16 10.37 20.08 11.66
CA THR A 16 10.38 21.09 10.59
C THR A 16 9.72 22.40 11.03
N SER A 17 8.86 22.34 12.06
CA SER A 17 8.24 23.53 12.67
C SER A 17 9.26 24.46 13.34
N ASP A 18 10.41 23.96 13.81
CA ASP A 18 11.45 24.78 14.45
C ASP A 18 11.98 25.88 13.50
N TYR A 19 11.93 25.66 12.20
CA TYR A 19 12.37 26.58 11.15
C TYR A 19 11.24 27.04 10.23
N LEU A 20 9.97 26.69 10.56
CA LEU A 20 8.80 26.93 9.73
C LEU A 20 8.89 26.36 8.31
N ASP A 21 9.67 25.30 8.14
CA ASP A 21 9.85 24.64 6.84
C ASP A 21 8.53 24.02 6.38
N GLY A 22 8.04 24.45 5.20
CA GLY A 22 6.80 24.00 4.62
C GLY A 22 5.55 24.52 5.34
N SER A 23 5.66 25.52 6.22
CA SER A 23 4.52 26.18 6.84
C SER A 23 3.70 26.97 5.82
N ASP A 24 2.41 27.01 6.03
CA ASP A 24 1.45 27.82 5.28
C ASP A 24 0.36 28.40 6.19
N ALA A 25 -0.60 29.12 5.61
CA ALA A 25 -1.67 29.77 6.38
C ALA A 25 -2.60 28.78 7.11
N MET A 26 -2.71 27.54 6.64
CA MET A 26 -3.54 26.51 7.25
C MET A 26 -2.74 25.61 8.19
N ASN A 27 -1.45 25.46 7.94
CA ASN A 27 -0.52 24.62 8.70
C ASN A 27 0.70 25.48 9.11
N PRO A 28 0.58 26.26 10.18
CA PRO A 28 1.62 27.22 10.57
C PRO A 28 2.88 26.56 11.15
N ASP A 29 2.74 25.35 11.71
CA ASP A 29 3.78 24.65 12.45
C ASP A 29 3.81 23.13 12.18
N PRO A 30 3.89 22.66 10.91
CA PRO A 30 3.91 21.25 10.62
C PRO A 30 5.26 20.62 10.99
N ASP A 31 5.22 19.43 11.60
CA ASP A 31 6.37 18.53 11.77
C ASP A 31 6.25 17.39 10.77
N TYR A 32 6.80 17.57 9.57
CA TYR A 32 6.73 16.54 8.53
C TYR A 32 7.35 15.23 9.01
N SER A 33 6.52 14.22 9.15
CA SER A 33 6.84 12.98 9.84
C SER A 33 6.38 11.77 9.04
N ALA A 34 6.74 10.59 9.48
CA ALA A 34 6.29 9.35 8.86
C ALA A 34 6.03 8.27 9.92
N ALA A 35 4.91 7.59 9.82
CA ALA A 35 4.73 6.30 10.44
C ALA A 35 5.24 5.21 9.49
N TYR A 36 6.26 4.48 9.91
CA TYR A 36 6.98 3.53 9.08
C TYR A 36 6.74 2.11 9.53
N ILE A 37 6.56 1.20 8.58
CA ILE A 37 6.37 -0.23 8.83
C ILE A 37 7.34 -1.07 8.00
N ILE A 38 7.86 -2.14 8.60
CA ILE A 38 8.61 -3.19 7.92
C ILE A 38 7.86 -4.50 8.11
N LEU A 39 7.53 -5.17 7.01
CA LEU A 39 7.04 -6.55 7.01
C LEU A 39 8.25 -7.49 6.99
N VAL A 40 8.32 -8.41 7.95
CA VAL A 40 9.41 -9.40 8.06
C VAL A 40 8.90 -10.75 7.56
N THR A 41 9.74 -11.49 6.85
CA THR A 41 9.39 -12.81 6.31
C THR A 41 10.28 -13.93 6.83
N ASP A 42 9.81 -15.17 6.71
CA ASP A 42 10.56 -16.40 7.02
C ASP A 42 11.75 -16.65 6.06
N ALA A 43 11.81 -15.93 4.94
CA ALA A 43 12.92 -15.99 3.98
C ALA A 43 14.00 -14.92 4.20
N GLY A 44 13.88 -14.10 5.26
CA GLY A 44 14.82 -13.01 5.54
C GLY A 44 14.66 -11.79 4.63
N LEU A 45 13.65 -11.76 3.76
CA LEU A 45 13.29 -10.56 3.01
C LEU A 45 12.44 -9.63 3.88
N GLU A 46 12.64 -8.34 3.71
CA GLU A 46 11.86 -7.30 4.38
C GLU A 46 11.18 -6.39 3.36
N GLY A 47 9.88 -6.11 3.57
CA GLY A 47 9.12 -5.14 2.80
C GLY A 47 8.90 -3.86 3.60
N HIS A 48 9.16 -2.70 3.00
CA HIS A 48 9.17 -1.40 3.65
C HIS A 48 8.04 -0.52 3.12
N GLY A 49 7.30 0.12 4.03
CA GLY A 49 6.25 1.06 3.69
C GLY A 49 6.12 2.17 4.71
N LEU A 50 5.53 3.27 4.30
CA LEU A 50 5.29 4.39 5.20
C LEU A 50 3.97 5.10 4.84
N THR A 51 3.44 5.82 5.81
CA THR A 51 2.48 6.89 5.57
C THR A 51 3.04 8.21 6.04
N PHE A 52 2.85 9.24 5.22
CA PHE A 52 3.22 10.61 5.56
C PHE A 52 2.25 11.17 6.60
N THR A 53 2.79 11.89 7.58
CA THR A 53 2.04 12.63 8.59
C THR A 53 2.67 14.01 8.79
N ILE A 54 1.99 14.85 9.58
CA ILE A 54 2.48 16.20 9.90
C ILE A 54 2.77 16.37 11.41
N GLY A 55 3.13 15.27 12.08
CA GLY A 55 3.68 15.26 13.43
C GLY A 55 2.75 14.66 14.47
N ARG A 56 2.03 15.50 15.19
CA ARG A 56 1.15 15.07 16.29
C ARG A 56 0.08 14.09 15.80
N GLY A 57 -0.02 12.93 16.44
CA GLY A 57 -0.90 11.83 16.01
C GLY A 57 -0.20 10.74 15.20
N ASN A 58 1.11 10.87 14.92
CA ASN A 58 1.89 9.82 14.23
C ASN A 58 1.82 8.49 14.99
N GLU A 59 1.84 8.52 16.32
CA GLU A 59 1.66 7.38 17.22
C GLU A 59 0.34 6.63 17.02
N LEU A 60 -0.69 7.29 16.52
CA LEU A 60 -1.97 6.65 16.21
C LEU A 60 -1.86 5.74 14.98
N CYS A 61 -1.05 6.15 13.98
CA CYS A 61 -0.74 5.29 12.83
C CYS A 61 0.06 4.06 13.25
N ILE A 62 1.01 4.22 14.20
CA ILE A 62 1.75 3.10 14.79
C ILE A 62 0.81 2.12 15.50
N SER A 63 -0.16 2.63 16.26
CA SER A 63 -1.17 1.80 16.90
C SER A 63 -2.08 1.10 15.89
N ALA A 64 -2.41 1.75 14.77
CA ALA A 64 -3.17 1.15 13.69
C ALA A 64 -2.41 0.01 12.99
N PHE A 65 -1.09 0.11 12.81
CA PHE A 65 -0.28 -1.02 12.31
C PHE A 65 -0.41 -2.25 13.21
N LYS A 66 -0.33 -2.06 14.53
CA LYS A 66 -0.51 -3.17 15.49
C LYS A 66 -1.91 -3.77 15.44
N ALA A 67 -2.93 -2.96 15.19
CA ALA A 67 -4.29 -3.45 15.03
C ALA A 67 -4.46 -4.26 13.72
N LEU A 68 -3.73 -3.93 12.67
CA LEU A 68 -3.72 -4.67 11.40
C LEU A 68 -2.86 -5.94 11.45
N GLU A 69 -1.89 -6.03 12.36
CA GLU A 69 -0.93 -7.13 12.43
C GLU A 69 -1.57 -8.53 12.40
N PRO A 70 -2.64 -8.82 13.18
CA PRO A 70 -3.28 -10.15 13.15
C PRO A 70 -3.86 -10.54 11.77
N LEU A 71 -4.16 -9.55 10.92
CA LEU A 71 -4.66 -9.77 9.57
C LEU A 71 -3.55 -10.06 8.56
N ILE A 72 -2.30 -9.83 8.94
CA ILE A 72 -1.14 -9.88 8.04
C ILE A 72 -0.25 -11.09 8.35
N LEU A 73 -0.10 -11.41 9.63
CA LEU A 73 0.77 -12.51 10.07
C LEU A 73 0.32 -13.86 9.53
N GLY A 74 1.30 -14.63 9.04
CA GLY A 74 1.08 -15.96 8.47
C GLY A 74 0.61 -15.96 7.02
N LEU A 75 0.29 -14.79 6.44
CA LEU A 75 -0.08 -14.72 5.03
C LEU A 75 1.11 -15.07 4.14
N ASP A 76 0.82 -15.83 3.09
CA ASP A 76 1.77 -16.14 2.04
C ASP A 76 1.86 -14.99 1.04
N LEU A 77 3.07 -14.60 0.65
CA LEU A 77 3.26 -13.52 -0.33
C LEU A 77 2.54 -13.83 -1.64
N SER A 78 2.57 -15.08 -2.10
CA SER A 78 1.89 -15.47 -3.34
C SER A 78 0.36 -15.35 -3.24
N TRP A 79 -0.21 -15.56 -2.05
CA TRP A 79 -1.64 -15.34 -1.82
C TRP A 79 -2.02 -13.87 -1.97
N ILE A 80 -1.17 -12.98 -1.46
CA ILE A 80 -1.37 -11.53 -1.53
C ILE A 80 -1.21 -11.05 -2.97
N THR A 81 -0.09 -11.37 -3.61
CA THR A 81 0.28 -10.84 -4.94
C THR A 81 -0.60 -11.38 -6.06
N HIS A 82 -1.21 -12.56 -5.87
CA HIS A 82 -2.18 -13.10 -6.83
C HIS A 82 -3.41 -12.23 -7.01
N ASP A 83 -3.85 -11.53 -5.95
CA ASP A 83 -5.04 -10.66 -5.97
C ASP A 83 -4.90 -9.57 -4.90
N MET A 84 -4.25 -8.46 -5.26
CA MET A 84 -4.05 -7.32 -4.36
C MET A 84 -5.38 -6.64 -3.98
N GLY A 85 -6.38 -6.65 -4.87
CA GLY A 85 -7.72 -6.14 -4.56
C GLY A 85 -8.38 -6.97 -3.45
N ARG A 86 -8.21 -8.29 -3.46
CA ARG A 86 -8.65 -9.16 -2.35
C ARG A 86 -7.90 -8.88 -1.07
N PHE A 87 -6.59 -8.67 -1.13
CA PHE A 87 -5.80 -8.31 0.03
C PHE A 87 -6.24 -6.97 0.62
N TRP A 88 -6.48 -5.97 -0.23
CA TRP A 88 -7.08 -4.70 0.19
C TRP A 88 -8.40 -4.90 0.92
N ARG A 89 -9.33 -5.69 0.34
CA ARG A 89 -10.62 -6.01 0.98
C ARG A 89 -10.46 -6.77 2.28
N HIS A 90 -9.45 -7.63 2.40
CA HIS A 90 -9.14 -8.36 3.62
C HIS A 90 -8.78 -7.40 4.76
N LEU A 91 -7.96 -6.38 4.49
CA LEU A 91 -7.56 -5.37 5.49
C LEU A 91 -8.72 -4.41 5.82
N THR A 92 -9.42 -3.91 4.79
CA THR A 92 -10.46 -2.88 4.97
C THR A 92 -11.83 -3.45 5.34
N GLY A 93 -12.04 -4.74 5.16
CA GLY A 93 -13.30 -5.44 5.44
C GLY A 93 -13.38 -6.09 6.80
N ASP A 94 -12.36 -5.99 7.66
CA ASP A 94 -12.36 -6.61 8.98
C ASP A 94 -13.52 -6.09 9.84
N SER A 95 -14.30 -7.03 10.41
CA SER A 95 -15.52 -6.69 11.14
C SER A 95 -15.26 -5.94 12.44
N GLN A 96 -14.09 -6.13 13.06
CA GLN A 96 -13.73 -5.48 14.32
C GLN A 96 -13.09 -4.10 14.12
N LEU A 97 -12.49 -3.83 12.94
CA LEU A 97 -11.84 -2.56 12.63
C LEU A 97 -12.72 -1.58 11.85
N ARG A 98 -13.86 -2.01 11.31
CA ARG A 98 -14.73 -1.17 10.47
C ARG A 98 -15.22 0.10 11.16
N TRP A 99 -15.45 0.08 12.46
CA TRP A 99 -15.89 1.25 13.21
C TRP A 99 -14.80 2.32 13.34
N VAL A 100 -13.51 1.97 13.16
CA VAL A 100 -12.36 2.90 13.20
C VAL A 100 -12.19 3.65 11.88
N GLY A 101 -12.91 3.29 10.82
CA GLY A 101 -12.87 3.97 9.53
C GLY A 101 -11.75 3.47 8.61
N PRO A 102 -11.82 2.22 8.10
CA PRO A 102 -10.79 1.67 7.22
C PRO A 102 -10.72 2.32 5.84
N ASP A 103 -11.77 3.01 5.41
CA ASP A 103 -11.82 3.69 4.11
C ASP A 103 -11.33 5.15 4.19
N LYS A 104 -11.10 5.69 5.40
CA LYS A 104 -10.63 7.07 5.62
C LYS A 104 -9.86 7.17 6.94
N GLY A 105 -9.03 8.20 7.08
CA GLY A 105 -8.34 8.52 8.32
C GLY A 105 -7.18 7.58 8.63
N ILE A 106 -6.89 7.41 9.91
CA ILE A 106 -5.67 6.78 10.42
C ILE A 106 -5.53 5.32 9.98
N LEU A 107 -6.61 4.55 10.06
CA LEU A 107 -6.55 3.14 9.67
C LEU A 107 -6.33 2.99 8.16
N HIS A 108 -6.90 3.89 7.36
CA HIS A 108 -6.65 3.92 5.91
C HIS A 108 -5.20 4.26 5.58
N LEU A 109 -4.62 5.26 6.27
CA LEU A 109 -3.21 5.61 6.14
C LEU A 109 -2.30 4.42 6.48
N ALA A 110 -2.58 3.72 7.59
CA ALA A 110 -1.85 2.53 7.99
C ALA A 110 -2.00 1.40 6.96
N THR A 111 -3.21 1.16 6.45
CA THR A 111 -3.46 0.16 5.39
C THR A 111 -2.66 0.49 4.13
N GLY A 112 -2.62 1.75 3.72
CA GLY A 112 -1.80 2.19 2.59
C GLY A 112 -0.31 1.90 2.77
N ALA A 113 0.23 2.17 3.97
CA ALA A 113 1.63 1.85 4.30
C ALA A 113 1.91 0.34 4.26
N VAL A 114 0.98 -0.50 4.77
CA VAL A 114 1.09 -1.96 4.68
C VAL A 114 1.10 -2.44 3.23
N VAL A 115 0.20 -1.91 2.41
CA VAL A 115 0.14 -2.25 0.97
C VAL A 115 1.42 -1.83 0.26
N ASN A 116 1.96 -0.65 0.56
CA ASN A 116 3.26 -0.21 0.02
C ASN A 116 4.41 -1.14 0.45
N ALA A 117 4.41 -1.62 1.70
CA ALA A 117 5.39 -2.58 2.18
C ALA A 117 5.29 -3.93 1.45
N VAL A 118 4.08 -4.36 1.08
CA VAL A 118 3.88 -5.56 0.25
C VAL A 118 4.43 -5.34 -1.16
N TRP A 119 4.20 -4.18 -1.78
CA TRP A 119 4.76 -3.86 -3.10
C TRP A 119 6.29 -3.85 -3.10
N ASP A 120 6.91 -3.29 -2.07
CA ASP A 120 8.36 -3.30 -1.91
C ASP A 120 8.89 -4.73 -1.71
N LEU A 121 8.22 -5.53 -0.87
CA LEU A 121 8.57 -6.94 -0.66
C LEU A 121 8.46 -7.75 -1.96
N TRP A 122 7.39 -7.55 -2.73
CA TRP A 122 7.18 -8.22 -4.01
C TRP A 122 8.25 -7.82 -5.03
N GLY A 123 8.59 -6.54 -5.13
CA GLY A 123 9.67 -6.06 -5.99
C GLY A 123 11.01 -6.70 -5.65
N LYS A 124 11.34 -6.80 -4.37
CA LYS A 124 12.56 -7.46 -3.89
C LYS A 124 12.57 -8.96 -4.17
N TYR A 125 11.43 -9.61 -3.98
CA TYR A 125 11.29 -11.05 -4.28
C TYR A 125 11.50 -11.34 -5.76
N GLU A 126 10.87 -10.59 -6.65
CA GLU A 126 10.99 -10.73 -8.11
C GLU A 126 12.27 -10.10 -8.67
N LYS A 127 13.05 -9.37 -7.83
CA LYS A 127 14.23 -8.57 -8.24
C LYS A 127 13.92 -7.58 -9.35
N LYS A 128 12.76 -6.96 -9.27
CA LYS A 128 12.24 -5.97 -10.21
C LYS A 128 11.75 -4.72 -9.47
N PRO A 129 11.95 -3.53 -10.03
CA PRO A 129 11.26 -2.35 -9.52
C PRO A 129 9.75 -2.46 -9.73
N VAL A 130 8.96 -1.80 -8.88
CA VAL A 130 7.49 -1.92 -8.91
C VAL A 130 6.89 -1.54 -10.27
N TRP A 131 7.44 -0.52 -10.95
CA TRP A 131 6.96 -0.14 -12.28
C TRP A 131 7.10 -1.28 -13.30
N GLN A 132 8.18 -2.08 -13.20
CA GLN A 132 8.39 -3.22 -14.09
C GLN A 132 7.46 -4.39 -13.75
N LEU A 133 7.19 -4.63 -12.45
CA LEU A 133 6.19 -5.61 -12.05
C LEU A 133 4.83 -5.30 -12.70
N VAL A 134 4.37 -4.05 -12.57
CA VAL A 134 3.10 -3.61 -13.17
C VAL A 134 3.15 -3.65 -14.70
N TYR A 135 4.26 -3.24 -15.29
CA TYR A 135 4.46 -3.32 -16.73
C TYR A 135 4.36 -4.77 -17.25
N ASP A 136 4.95 -5.73 -16.56
CA ASP A 136 4.97 -7.14 -16.99
C ASP A 136 3.61 -7.83 -16.87
N MET A 137 2.69 -7.29 -16.03
CA MET A 137 1.36 -7.87 -15.83
C MET A 137 0.52 -7.88 -17.10
N SER A 138 -0.28 -8.94 -17.22
CA SER A 138 -1.39 -9.01 -18.18
C SER A 138 -2.53 -8.09 -17.76
N PRO A 139 -3.43 -7.69 -18.69
CA PRO A 139 -4.64 -6.93 -18.37
C PRO A 139 -5.46 -7.54 -17.22
N LYS A 140 -5.61 -8.85 -17.18
CA LYS A 140 -6.33 -9.56 -16.11
C LYS A 140 -5.66 -9.43 -14.75
N GLU A 141 -4.33 -9.47 -14.71
CA GLU A 141 -3.58 -9.27 -13.47
C GLU A 141 -3.71 -7.83 -12.97
N ILE A 142 -3.65 -6.84 -13.86
CA ILE A 142 -3.85 -5.43 -13.50
C ILE A 142 -5.25 -5.22 -12.90
N VAL A 143 -6.30 -5.78 -13.51
CA VAL A 143 -7.66 -5.69 -12.97
C VAL A 143 -7.77 -6.27 -11.55
N ARG A 144 -7.04 -7.34 -11.24
CA ARG A 144 -7.01 -7.92 -9.88
C ARG A 144 -6.30 -7.06 -8.83
N LEU A 145 -5.54 -6.03 -9.24
CA LEU A 145 -4.96 -5.08 -8.29
C LEU A 145 -6.01 -4.14 -7.69
N ILE A 146 -7.17 -4.01 -8.33
CA ILE A 146 -8.16 -2.96 -8.07
C ILE A 146 -9.33 -3.53 -7.26
N ASP A 147 -9.73 -2.81 -6.23
CA ASP A 147 -11.00 -3.05 -5.55
C ASP A 147 -12.10 -2.21 -6.18
N PHE A 148 -12.99 -2.83 -6.93
CA PHE A 148 -14.06 -2.16 -7.67
C PHE A 148 -15.30 -1.82 -6.83
N ARG A 149 -15.34 -2.14 -5.51
CA ARG A 149 -16.56 -1.96 -4.68
C ARG A 149 -17.21 -0.58 -4.79
N TYR A 150 -16.38 0.45 -4.97
CA TYR A 150 -16.86 1.85 -5.01
C TYR A 150 -16.65 2.50 -6.39
N LEU A 151 -16.39 1.72 -7.43
CA LEU A 151 -16.09 2.21 -8.77
C LEU A 151 -17.11 1.73 -9.81
N THR A 152 -17.97 0.78 -9.48
CA THR A 152 -18.83 0.07 -10.45
C THR A 152 -19.92 0.94 -11.09
N ASP A 153 -20.20 2.12 -10.56
CA ASP A 153 -21.06 3.13 -11.17
C ASP A 153 -20.35 3.90 -12.30
N ALA A 154 -19.01 4.00 -12.24
CA ALA A 154 -18.18 4.70 -13.22
C ALA A 154 -17.41 3.74 -14.14
N LEU A 155 -16.92 2.61 -13.61
CA LEU A 155 -16.10 1.64 -14.35
C LEU A 155 -16.29 0.23 -13.77
N LYS A 156 -16.73 -0.70 -14.60
CA LYS A 156 -16.86 -2.12 -14.23
C LYS A 156 -15.56 -2.88 -14.53
N PRO A 157 -15.31 -4.02 -13.83
CA PRO A 157 -14.14 -4.86 -14.08
C PRO A 157 -13.99 -5.29 -15.55
N GLU A 158 -15.10 -5.60 -16.22
CA GLU A 158 -15.13 -6.05 -17.61
C GLU A 158 -14.73 -4.90 -18.56
N GLU A 159 -15.21 -3.69 -18.31
CA GLU A 159 -14.87 -2.48 -19.07
C GLU A 159 -13.39 -2.12 -18.88
N ALA A 160 -12.89 -2.20 -17.63
CA ALA A 160 -11.47 -1.99 -17.34
C ALA A 160 -10.59 -3.01 -18.06
N LEU A 161 -11.02 -4.26 -18.12
CA LEU A 161 -10.30 -5.31 -18.84
C LEU A 161 -10.24 -5.02 -20.36
N GLU A 162 -11.36 -4.65 -20.95
CA GLU A 162 -11.44 -4.29 -22.38
C GLU A 162 -10.53 -3.11 -22.72
N ILE A 163 -10.53 -2.05 -21.91
CA ILE A 163 -9.65 -0.89 -22.07
C ILE A 163 -8.17 -1.31 -22.06
N LEU A 164 -7.79 -2.16 -21.10
CA LEU A 164 -6.42 -2.63 -20.96
C LEU A 164 -6.01 -3.59 -22.10
N GLU A 165 -6.90 -4.47 -22.56
CA GLU A 165 -6.65 -5.37 -23.69
C GLU A 165 -6.44 -4.56 -24.97
N ASN A 166 -7.29 -3.57 -25.25
CA ASN A 166 -7.16 -2.70 -26.41
C ASN A 166 -5.86 -1.87 -26.39
N SER A 167 -5.40 -1.45 -25.21
CA SER A 167 -4.16 -0.67 -25.05
C SER A 167 -2.89 -1.56 -25.04
N SER A 168 -3.02 -2.87 -24.93
CA SER A 168 -1.87 -3.78 -24.80
C SER A 168 -1.08 -3.93 -26.10
N ALA A 169 -1.69 -3.72 -27.27
CA ALA A 169 -1.05 -3.84 -28.57
C ALA A 169 0.16 -2.90 -28.75
N ASP A 170 0.13 -1.72 -28.10
CA ASP A 170 1.18 -0.71 -28.20
C ASP A 170 2.18 -0.74 -27.01
N LYS A 171 2.08 -1.73 -26.13
CA LYS A 171 2.86 -1.83 -24.91
C LYS A 171 4.38 -1.83 -25.16
N LYS A 172 4.83 -2.59 -26.18
CA LYS A 172 6.27 -2.68 -26.52
C LYS A 172 6.83 -1.38 -27.08
N ASN A 173 6.04 -0.65 -27.88
CA ASN A 173 6.45 0.63 -28.43
C ASN A 173 6.62 1.68 -27.33
N ARG A 174 5.73 1.71 -26.35
CA ARG A 174 5.83 2.62 -25.21
C ARG A 174 7.08 2.40 -24.37
N LEU A 175 7.51 1.14 -24.20
CA LEU A 175 8.75 0.85 -23.46
C LEU A 175 9.99 1.34 -24.19
N SER A 176 10.00 1.38 -25.51
CA SER A 176 11.16 1.83 -26.30
C SER A 176 11.37 3.34 -26.25
N ILE A 177 10.43 4.10 -25.67
CA ILE A 177 10.47 5.57 -25.54
C ILE A 177 11.01 5.96 -24.14
N LEU A 178 11.01 5.05 -23.19
CA LEU A 178 11.56 5.22 -21.84
C LEU A 178 13.04 4.85 -21.79
#